data_c5eed06185558283ee85d513f8b83177
#
_entry.id   c5eed06185558283ee85d513f8b83177
#
_cell.length_a   1.000
_cell.length_b   1.000
_cell.length_c   1.000
_cell.angle_alpha   90.00
_cell.angle_beta   90.00
_cell.angle_gamma   90.00
#
_symmetry.space_group_name_H-M   'P 1'
#
loop_
_entity.id
_entity.type
_entity.pdbx_description
1 polymer ?
#
loop_
_entity_poly.entity_id
_entity_poly.type
_entity_poly.pdbx_seq_one_letter_code
_entity_poly.pdbx_strand_id
1 'polypeptide(L)'
;TALYAHEHGFKVISSSLGISRWKNMAQINDCGHRAAAHYPNIVYWDYNWRKGGGSARMIEISKREHFYQQEYCGCVYSLRDTNAWRREKGREAIKIGVKYYGDDDANDANEGR
;
A
#
# COMPACT_ATOMS: atom_id res chain seq x y z
N THR A 1 -9.58 3.67 -12.91
CA THR A 1 -8.48 3.05 -13.71
C THR A 1 -8.98 2.54 -15.06
N ALA A 2 -9.98 1.67 -15.08
CA ALA A 2 -10.49 1.11 -16.35
C ALA A 2 -11.01 2.18 -17.32
N LEU A 3 -11.76 3.15 -16.86
CA LEU A 3 -12.21 4.29 -17.68
C LEU A 3 -11.03 5.07 -18.24
N TYR A 4 -10.06 5.43 -17.40
CA TYR A 4 -8.86 6.13 -17.84
C TYR A 4 -8.08 5.34 -18.90
N ALA A 5 -7.91 4.05 -18.68
CA ALA A 5 -7.26 3.16 -19.66
C ALA A 5 -8.00 3.14 -21.01
N HIS A 6 -9.33 3.06 -20.98
CA HIS A 6 -10.15 3.10 -22.17
C HIS A 6 -10.00 4.42 -22.95
N GLU A 7 -10.08 5.56 -22.26
CA GLU A 7 -9.98 6.89 -22.88
C GLU A 7 -8.58 7.18 -23.44
N HIS A 8 -7.53 6.58 -22.87
CA HIS A 8 -6.14 6.84 -23.25
C HIS A 8 -5.48 5.70 -24.04
N GLY A 9 -6.25 4.72 -24.49
CA GLY A 9 -5.76 3.66 -25.37
C GLY A 9 -4.90 2.59 -24.70
N PHE A 10 -4.89 2.50 -23.37
CA PHE A 10 -4.27 1.37 -22.66
C PHE A 10 -5.14 0.13 -22.79
N LYS A 11 -4.51 -1.02 -22.98
CA LYS A 11 -5.22 -2.29 -23.20
C LYS A 11 -5.23 -3.20 -21.98
N VAL A 12 -4.29 -3.02 -21.06
CA VAL A 12 -4.11 -3.87 -19.89
C VAL A 12 -4.10 -3.00 -18.63
N ILE A 13 -4.87 -3.40 -17.64
CA ILE A 13 -4.85 -2.84 -16.29
C ILE A 13 -4.52 -3.94 -15.28
N SER A 14 -3.95 -3.55 -14.17
CA SER A 14 -3.63 -4.48 -13.09
C SER A 14 -3.67 -3.76 -11.74
N SER A 15 -3.48 -4.51 -10.67
CA SER A 15 -3.38 -3.98 -9.32
C SER A 15 -2.19 -4.59 -8.60
N SER A 16 -1.38 -3.75 -7.97
CA SER A 16 -0.30 -4.18 -7.07
C SER A 16 -0.76 -4.36 -5.62
N LEU A 17 -2.01 -4.00 -5.29
CA LEU A 17 -2.56 -4.11 -3.92
C LEU A 17 -2.51 -5.53 -3.38
N GLY A 18 -2.63 -6.52 -4.25
CA GLY A 18 -2.63 -7.93 -3.89
C GLY A 18 -1.32 -8.46 -3.30
N ILE A 19 -0.22 -7.73 -3.37
CA ILE A 19 1.03 -8.11 -2.72
C ILE A 19 0.91 -8.08 -1.20
N SER A 20 0.03 -7.23 -0.65
CA SER A 20 -0.22 -7.14 0.77
C SER A 20 -1.02 -8.34 1.28
N ARG A 21 -0.49 -9.02 2.30
CA ARG A 21 -1.18 -10.13 2.98
C ARG A 21 -2.50 -9.72 3.66
N TRP A 22 -2.69 -8.42 3.89
CA TRP A 22 -3.89 -7.87 4.52
C TRP A 22 -5.03 -7.63 3.53
N LYS A 23 -4.79 -7.83 2.24
CA LYS A 23 -5.77 -7.66 1.18
C LYS A 23 -6.31 -9.01 0.72
N ASN A 24 -7.61 -9.03 0.41
CA ASN A 24 -8.25 -10.20 -0.16
C ASN A 24 -8.00 -10.24 -1.68
N MET A 25 -7.14 -11.16 -2.12
CA MET A 25 -6.77 -11.30 -3.53
C MET A 25 -7.95 -11.64 -4.42
N ALA A 26 -8.85 -12.52 -3.96
CA ALA A 26 -10.02 -12.91 -4.72
C ALA A 26 -10.96 -11.72 -4.97
N GLN A 27 -11.17 -10.88 -3.95
CA GLN A 27 -11.97 -9.67 -4.07
C GLN A 27 -11.35 -8.66 -5.03
N ILE A 28 -10.04 -8.44 -4.94
CA ILE A 28 -9.31 -7.54 -5.84
C ILE A 28 -9.44 -8.00 -7.30
N ASN A 29 -9.24 -9.27 -7.57
CA ASN A 29 -9.33 -9.84 -8.91
C ASN A 29 -10.76 -9.80 -9.45
N ASP A 30 -11.77 -10.12 -8.63
CA ASP A 30 -13.18 -9.99 -9.01
C ASP A 30 -13.52 -8.55 -9.41
N CYS A 31 -13.16 -7.59 -8.59
CA CYS A 31 -13.37 -6.17 -8.88
C CYS A 31 -12.64 -5.73 -10.15
N GLY A 32 -11.40 -6.18 -10.35
CA GLY A 32 -10.60 -5.88 -11.53
C GLY A 32 -11.22 -6.42 -12.82
N HIS A 33 -11.62 -7.68 -12.82
CA HIS A 33 -12.30 -8.31 -13.96
C HIS A 33 -13.64 -7.65 -14.28
N ARG A 34 -14.43 -7.34 -13.26
CA ARG A 34 -15.72 -6.66 -13.45
C ARG A 34 -15.54 -5.24 -14.00
N ALA A 35 -14.56 -4.49 -13.50
CA ALA A 35 -14.27 -3.15 -14.02
C ALA A 35 -13.79 -3.19 -15.48
N ALA A 36 -12.91 -4.13 -15.83
CA ALA A 36 -12.44 -4.32 -17.21
C ALA A 36 -13.56 -4.74 -18.16
N ALA A 37 -14.51 -5.54 -17.70
CA ALA A 37 -15.63 -6.04 -18.51
C ALA A 37 -16.56 -4.93 -19.04
N HIS A 38 -16.54 -3.73 -18.46
CA HIS A 38 -17.28 -2.58 -18.98
C HIS A 38 -16.70 -2.00 -20.27
N TYR A 39 -15.47 -2.37 -20.64
CA TYR A 39 -14.76 -1.82 -21.79
C TYR A 39 -14.22 -2.95 -22.67
N PRO A 40 -14.60 -3.03 -23.95
CA PRO A 40 -14.32 -4.21 -24.81
C PRO A 40 -12.84 -4.43 -25.10
N ASN A 41 -12.01 -3.41 -24.96
CA ASN A 41 -10.57 -3.48 -25.28
C ASN A 41 -9.67 -3.50 -24.04
N ILE A 42 -10.25 -3.60 -22.85
CA ILE A 42 -9.50 -3.60 -21.59
C ILE A 42 -9.45 -5.02 -21.02
N VAL A 43 -8.26 -5.48 -20.71
CA VAL A 43 -8.01 -6.75 -20.02
C VAL A 43 -7.45 -6.48 -18.64
N TYR A 44 -8.02 -7.11 -17.64
CA TYR A 44 -7.44 -7.11 -16.29
C TYR A 44 -6.42 -8.24 -16.16
N TRP A 45 -5.17 -7.88 -15.80
CA TRP A 45 -4.12 -8.85 -15.53
C TRP A 45 -4.10 -9.20 -14.05
N ASP A 46 -4.54 -10.39 -13.71
CA ASP A 46 -4.71 -10.88 -12.33
C ASP A 46 -3.47 -11.57 -11.76
N TYR A 47 -2.29 -11.08 -12.12
CA TYR A 47 -1.04 -11.65 -11.65
C TYR A 47 -0.93 -11.62 -10.12
N ASN A 48 -0.52 -12.75 -9.54
CA ASN A 48 -0.30 -12.87 -8.10
C ASN A 48 1.13 -12.45 -7.74
N TRP A 49 1.30 -11.21 -7.29
CA TRP A 49 2.58 -10.63 -6.90
C TRP A 49 3.22 -11.29 -5.67
N ARG A 50 2.49 -12.12 -4.91
CA ARG A 50 3.02 -12.89 -3.77
C ARG A 50 3.80 -14.12 -4.20
N LYS A 51 3.56 -14.65 -5.41
CA LYS A 51 4.22 -15.84 -5.93
C LYS A 51 5.71 -15.63 -6.22
N GLY A 52 6.46 -16.72 -6.25
CA GLY A 52 7.86 -16.71 -6.65
C GLY A 52 8.77 -15.88 -5.74
N GLY A 53 8.43 -15.78 -4.44
CA GLY A 53 9.20 -14.98 -3.50
C GLY A 53 8.90 -13.47 -3.55
N GLY A 54 7.83 -13.05 -4.24
CA GLY A 54 7.48 -11.63 -4.38
C GLY A 54 7.24 -10.93 -3.06
N SER A 55 6.55 -11.57 -2.11
CA SER A 55 6.35 -10.99 -0.76
C SER A 55 7.67 -10.81 0.00
N ALA A 56 8.55 -11.79 -0.05
CA ALA A 56 9.86 -11.70 0.61
C ALA A 56 10.73 -10.60 -0.02
N ARG A 57 10.71 -10.51 -1.35
CA ARG A 57 11.44 -9.48 -2.10
C ARG A 57 10.92 -8.08 -1.80
N MET A 58 9.61 -7.90 -1.69
CA MET A 58 9.01 -6.64 -1.28
C MET A 58 9.51 -6.20 0.10
N ILE A 59 9.52 -7.10 1.08
CA ILE A 59 9.99 -6.81 2.44
C ILE A 59 11.48 -6.46 2.44
N GLU A 60 12.29 -7.19 1.70
CA GLU A 60 13.72 -6.93 1.53
C GLU A 60 13.99 -5.52 0.97
N ILE A 61 13.32 -5.17 -0.13
CA ILE A 61 13.45 -3.86 -0.77
C ILE A 61 12.97 -2.75 0.18
N SER A 62 11.82 -2.95 0.82
CA SER A 62 11.27 -1.97 1.77
C SER A 62 12.22 -1.64 2.91
N LYS A 63 12.91 -2.65 3.45
CA LYS A 63 13.92 -2.47 4.50
C LYS A 63 15.18 -1.77 3.97
N ARG A 64 15.68 -2.22 2.80
CA ARG A 64 16.89 -1.67 2.20
C ARG A 64 16.75 -0.19 1.84
N GLU A 65 15.61 0.18 1.28
CA GLU A 65 15.33 1.55 0.82
C GLU A 65 14.62 2.40 1.89
N HIS A 66 14.44 1.88 3.09
CA HIS A 66 13.77 2.57 4.22
C HIS A 66 12.39 3.12 3.86
N PHE A 67 11.59 2.37 3.09
CA PHE A 67 10.25 2.80 2.73
C PHE A 67 9.33 2.89 3.94
N TYR A 68 8.51 3.94 3.96
CA TYR A 68 7.47 4.08 4.97
C TYR A 68 6.51 2.88 4.95
N GLN A 69 6.33 2.28 6.11
CA GLN A 69 5.38 1.19 6.28
C GLN A 69 4.06 1.74 6.83
N GLN A 70 3.04 1.72 5.99
CA GLN A 70 1.71 2.19 6.35
C GLN A 70 1.06 1.26 7.38
N GLU A 71 0.62 1.83 8.49
CA GLU A 71 -0.06 1.10 9.56
C GLU A 71 -1.58 1.33 9.60
N TYR A 72 -2.10 2.30 8.85
CA TYR A 72 -3.53 2.59 8.71
C TYR A 72 -3.83 3.12 7.31
N CYS A 73 -5.08 3.00 6.84
CA CYS A 73 -5.43 3.30 5.45
C CYS A 73 -5.63 4.78 5.12
N GLY A 74 -5.49 5.67 6.12
CA GLY A 74 -5.74 7.11 5.97
C GLY A 74 -7.10 7.57 6.51
N CYS A 75 -7.99 6.65 6.89
CA CYS A 75 -9.26 7.02 7.51
C CYS A 75 -9.16 7.06 9.05
N VAL A 76 -10.03 7.85 9.67
CA VAL A 76 -10.05 8.03 11.14
C VAL A 76 -10.37 6.74 11.89
N TYR A 77 -11.16 5.86 11.33
CA TYR A 77 -11.52 4.58 11.96
C TYR A 77 -10.33 3.65 12.05
N SER A 78 -9.60 3.46 10.96
CA SER A 78 -8.39 2.63 10.98
C SER A 78 -7.28 3.25 11.82
N LEU A 79 -7.16 4.57 11.87
CA LEU A 79 -6.24 5.26 12.76
C LEU A 79 -6.59 5.00 14.24
N ARG A 80 -7.86 5.10 14.60
CA ARG A 80 -8.35 4.79 15.95
C ARG A 80 -7.98 3.36 16.35
N ASP A 81 -8.28 2.40 15.48
CA ASP A 81 -8.08 0.98 15.77
C ASP A 81 -6.56 0.65 15.85
N THR A 82 -5.77 1.19 14.94
CA THR A 82 -4.31 1.07 15.00
C THR A 82 -3.73 1.69 16.28
N ASN A 83 -4.21 2.87 16.68
CA ASN A 83 -3.75 3.52 17.90
C ASN A 83 -4.18 2.77 19.17
N ALA A 84 -5.35 2.13 19.17
CA ALA A 84 -5.75 1.24 20.26
C ALA A 84 -4.78 0.05 20.38
N TRP A 85 -4.50 -0.64 19.29
CA TRP A 85 -3.54 -1.73 19.24
C TRP A 85 -2.11 -1.28 19.66
N ARG A 86 -1.66 -0.11 19.19
CA ARG A 86 -0.34 0.44 19.57
C ARG A 86 -0.23 0.67 21.07
N ARG A 87 -1.27 1.22 21.69
CA ARG A 87 -1.32 1.42 23.16
C ARG A 87 -1.24 0.11 23.92
N GLU A 88 -1.97 -0.92 23.49
CA GLU A 88 -1.90 -2.26 24.09
C GLU A 88 -0.48 -2.85 24.02
N LYS A 89 0.29 -2.50 22.99
CA LYS A 89 1.69 -2.94 22.81
C LYS A 89 2.72 -1.99 23.43
N GLY A 90 2.29 -0.98 24.19
CA GLY A 90 3.18 0.00 24.79
C GLY A 90 3.88 0.94 23.80
N ARG A 91 3.33 1.09 22.58
CA ARG A 91 3.86 1.95 21.53
C ARG A 91 3.12 3.29 21.52
N GLU A 92 3.81 4.35 21.15
CA GLU A 92 3.18 5.67 21.00
C GLU A 92 2.10 5.67 19.91
N ALA A 93 1.05 6.47 20.14
CA ALA A 93 0.00 6.66 19.15
C ALA A 93 0.53 7.46 17.94
N ILE A 94 0.02 7.10 16.76
CA ILE A 94 0.26 7.87 15.54
C ILE A 94 -0.48 9.20 15.66
N LYS A 95 0.22 10.31 15.44
CA LYS A 95 -0.32 11.67 15.47
C LYS A 95 -0.51 12.17 14.03
N ILE A 96 -1.69 12.73 13.74
CA ILE A 96 -1.96 13.35 12.43
C ILE A 96 -1.16 14.64 12.32
N GLY A 97 -0.62 14.91 11.13
CA GLY A 97 0.11 16.16 10.83
C GLY A 97 1.61 16.11 11.13
N VAL A 98 2.13 15.00 11.65
CA VAL A 98 3.58 14.78 11.72
C VAL A 98 4.07 14.38 10.32
N LYS A 99 5.09 15.06 9.80
CA LYS A 99 5.70 14.68 8.53
C LYS A 99 6.39 13.33 8.67
N TYR A 100 5.98 12.37 7.83
CA TYR A 100 6.56 11.03 7.82
C TYR A 100 7.81 10.91 6.95
N TYR A 101 7.99 11.84 6.03
CA TYR A 101 9.23 11.98 5.29
C TYR A 101 10.12 12.84 6.17
N GLY A 102 11.02 12.17 6.88
CA GLY A 102 11.75 12.72 7.99
C GLY A 102 12.33 14.09 7.69
N ASP A 103 12.25 14.94 8.64
CA ASP A 103 13.29 15.91 8.82
C ASP A 103 14.53 15.08 9.22
N ASP A 104 15.25 14.55 8.22
CA ASP A 104 16.57 13.96 8.42
C ASP A 104 17.49 14.99 9.08
N ASP A 105 17.14 16.28 8.98
CA ASP A 105 17.80 17.41 9.61
C ASP A 105 17.61 17.51 11.13
N ALA A 106 16.57 16.85 11.70
CA ALA A 106 16.32 16.94 13.14
C ALA A 106 17.13 15.90 13.96
N ASN A 107 17.58 14.82 13.32
CA ASN A 107 18.41 13.81 13.99
C ASN A 107 19.89 14.20 14.05
N ASP A 108 20.40 14.91 13.04
CA ASP A 108 21.80 15.39 13.05
C ASP A 108 22.07 16.44 14.10
N ALA A 109 21.04 17.18 14.54
CA ALA A 109 21.20 18.19 15.60
C ALA A 109 21.28 17.59 17.02
N ASN A 110 20.91 16.33 17.20
CA ASN A 110 20.86 15.69 18.52
C ASN A 110 22.03 14.73 18.78
N GLU A 111 22.79 14.36 17.75
CA GLU A 111 24.02 13.55 17.91
C GLU A 111 25.28 14.39 18.15
N GLY A 112 25.16 15.71 18.11
CA GLY A 112 26.26 16.66 18.34
C GLY A 112 26.25 17.36 19.71
N ARG A 113 25.52 16.84 20.69
CA ARG A 113 25.50 17.39 22.04
C ARG A 113 25.91 16.40 23.11
#